data_0a9e8fe151374f7b274bc34d26065fb6
#
_entry.id   0a9e8fe151374f7b274bc34d26065fb6
#
_cell.length_a   1.000
_cell.length_b   1.000
_cell.length_c   1.000
_cell.angle_alpha   90.00
_cell.angle_beta   90.00
_cell.angle_gamma   90.00
#
_symmetry.space_group_name_H-M   'P 1'
#
loop_
_entity.id
_entity.type
_entity.pdbx_description
1 polymer ?
#
loop_
_entity_poly.entity_id
_entity_poly.type
_entity_poly.pdbx_seq_one_letter_code
_entity_poly.pdbx_strand_id
1 'polypeptide(L)'
;MTKKRAERLTGYEIRELPPERGMFTVGAFEGDQLIVKAVGHADFLALRALVHGVYFVHSRKAMEQNGWRCARCRASRHLEIHHRKYRSHGGTHRIENLEPVCRDCHKLIHREERSQ
;
A
#
# COMPACT_ATOMS: atom_id res chain seq x y z
N MET A 1 3.88 10.87 -11.97
CA MET A 1 3.27 10.93 -10.62
C MET A 1 3.88 12.08 -9.85
N THR A 2 3.06 12.82 -9.13
CA THR A 2 3.52 13.94 -8.30
C THR A 2 3.73 13.48 -6.86
N LYS A 3 4.50 14.27 -6.11
CA LYS A 3 4.72 14.04 -4.68
C LYS A 3 3.39 14.03 -3.91
N LYS A 4 2.50 14.98 -4.19
CA LYS A 4 1.18 15.06 -3.54
C LYS A 4 0.36 13.80 -3.77
N ARG A 5 0.35 13.30 -5.01
CA ARG A 5 -0.38 12.07 -5.32
C ARG A 5 0.22 10.87 -4.60
N ALA A 6 1.55 10.77 -4.56
CA ALA A 6 2.23 9.70 -3.86
C ALA A 6 1.94 9.75 -2.35
N GLU A 7 1.91 10.94 -1.76
CA GLU A 7 1.55 11.11 -0.34
C GLU A 7 0.10 10.68 -0.08
N ARG A 8 -0.81 11.04 -0.99
CA ARG A 8 -2.21 10.65 -0.86
C ARG A 8 -2.41 9.14 -0.95
N LEU A 9 -1.71 8.50 -1.90
CA LEU A 9 -1.84 7.05 -2.11
C LEU A 9 -1.20 6.23 -1.00
N THR A 10 -0.04 6.66 -0.51
CA THR A 10 0.69 5.92 0.53
C THR A 10 0.17 6.22 1.93
N GLY A 11 -0.30 7.43 2.17
CA GLY A 11 -0.66 7.90 3.50
C GLY A 11 0.53 8.35 4.32
N TYR A 12 1.69 8.55 3.70
CA TYR A 12 2.92 8.96 4.36
C TYR A 12 3.46 10.26 3.77
N GLU A 13 4.22 10.99 4.58
CA GLU A 13 5.00 12.13 4.10
C GLU A 13 6.14 11.62 3.23
N ILE A 14 6.36 12.25 2.08
CA ILE A 14 7.42 11.86 1.17
C ILE A 14 8.48 12.94 1.17
N ARG A 15 9.74 12.51 1.36
CA ARG A 15 10.89 13.41 1.35
C ARG A 15 11.91 12.92 0.33
N GLU A 16 12.57 13.89 -0.30
CA GLU A 16 13.72 13.59 -1.13
C GLU A 16 14.89 13.20 -0.23
N LEU A 17 15.64 12.20 -0.68
CA LEU A 17 16.83 11.71 0.01
C LEU A 17 18.05 11.96 -0.88
N PRO A 18 19.27 11.94 -0.32
CA PRO A 18 20.48 12.05 -1.13
C PRO A 18 20.48 11.00 -2.25
N PRO A 19 20.90 11.39 -3.46
CA PRO A 19 20.91 10.45 -4.59
C PRO A 19 21.76 9.22 -4.30
N GLU A 20 21.28 8.06 -4.75
CA GLU A 20 22.03 6.80 -4.66
C GLU A 20 22.40 6.36 -6.08
N ARG A 21 23.68 6.11 -6.33
CA ARG A 21 24.17 5.67 -7.64
C ARG A 21 23.72 6.57 -8.78
N GLY A 22 23.66 7.90 -8.51
CA GLY A 22 23.22 8.87 -9.52
C GLY A 22 21.73 8.87 -9.80
N MET A 23 20.94 8.16 -9.02
CA MET A 23 19.48 8.10 -9.22
C MET A 23 18.74 8.94 -8.18
N PHE A 24 17.58 9.44 -8.58
CA PHE A 24 16.67 10.11 -7.65
C PHE A 24 16.26 9.13 -6.56
N THR A 25 16.29 9.57 -5.32
CA THR A 25 15.94 8.74 -4.17
C THR A 25 14.90 9.44 -3.33
N VAL A 26 13.83 8.74 -2.99
CA VAL A 26 12.72 9.27 -2.19
C VAL A 26 12.39 8.28 -1.08
N GLY A 27 11.86 8.81 0.02
CA GLY A 27 11.45 7.98 1.14
C GLY A 27 10.06 8.36 1.63
N ALA A 28 9.35 7.36 2.11
CA ALA A 28 8.09 7.53 2.81
C ALA A 28 8.38 7.51 4.31
N PHE A 29 7.90 8.53 5.03
CA PHE A 29 8.22 8.75 6.42
C PHE A 29 6.97 8.83 7.28
N GLU A 30 7.08 8.30 8.48
CA GLU A 30 6.12 8.56 9.55
C GLU A 30 6.90 9.26 10.67
N GLY A 31 6.68 10.56 10.84
CA GLY A 31 7.54 11.36 11.69
C GLY A 31 8.97 11.34 11.17
N ASP A 32 9.93 10.93 12.00
CA ASP A 32 11.33 10.80 11.61
C ASP A 32 11.69 9.39 11.15
N GLN A 33 10.74 8.47 11.17
CA GLN A 33 10.99 7.08 10.81
C GLN A 33 10.81 6.86 9.31
N LEU A 34 11.85 6.34 8.67
CA LEU A 34 11.80 5.92 7.27
C LEU A 34 11.06 4.58 7.19
N ILE A 35 9.98 4.56 6.43
CA ILE A 35 9.15 3.35 6.24
C ILE A 35 9.64 2.56 5.03
N VAL A 36 9.73 3.22 3.86
CA VAL A 36 10.17 2.59 2.62
C VAL A 36 10.96 3.63 1.82
N LYS A 37 11.98 3.18 1.09
CA LYS A 37 12.80 4.00 0.23
C LYS A 37 12.75 3.44 -1.19
N ALA A 38 12.80 4.31 -2.20
CA ALA A 38 12.82 3.90 -3.60
C ALA A 38 13.71 4.82 -4.42
N VAL A 39 14.22 4.28 -5.52
CA VAL A 39 15.09 5.01 -6.45
C VAL A 39 14.52 4.93 -7.87
N GLY A 40 14.91 5.87 -8.72
CA GLY A 40 14.53 5.89 -10.12
C GLY A 40 15.36 6.86 -10.92
N HIS A 41 15.42 6.66 -12.24
CA HIS A 41 16.19 7.53 -13.14
C HIS A 41 15.55 8.90 -13.34
N ALA A 42 14.31 9.06 -12.93
CA ALA A 42 13.60 10.33 -12.91
C ALA A 42 12.80 10.40 -11.62
N ASP A 43 12.46 11.62 -11.17
CA ASP A 43 11.74 11.82 -9.92
C ASP A 43 10.38 11.12 -9.92
N PHE A 44 9.62 11.22 -11.03
CA PHE A 44 8.31 10.57 -11.12
C PHE A 44 8.43 9.05 -11.10
N LEU A 45 9.53 8.50 -11.59
CA LEU A 45 9.78 7.05 -11.54
C LEU A 45 10.11 6.60 -10.12
N ALA A 46 10.90 7.38 -9.40
CA ALA A 46 11.20 7.09 -7.99
C ALA A 46 9.93 7.14 -7.14
N LEU A 47 9.07 8.14 -7.37
CA LEU A 47 7.80 8.26 -6.66
C LEU A 47 6.87 7.09 -6.95
N ARG A 48 6.79 6.68 -8.21
CA ARG A 48 5.98 5.53 -8.61
C ARG A 48 6.48 4.25 -7.95
N ALA A 49 7.78 4.04 -7.97
CA ALA A 49 8.39 2.88 -7.31
C ALA A 49 8.13 2.90 -5.81
N LEU A 50 8.13 4.08 -5.19
CA LEU A 50 7.87 4.22 -3.76
C LEU A 50 6.43 3.81 -3.42
N VAL A 51 5.45 4.26 -4.21
CA VAL A 51 4.05 3.89 -4.00
C VAL A 51 3.87 2.37 -4.09
N HIS A 52 4.46 1.75 -5.11
CA HIS A 52 4.42 0.29 -5.26
C HIS A 52 5.12 -0.41 -4.10
N GLY A 53 6.25 0.14 -3.65
CA GLY A 53 7.01 -0.41 -2.53
C GLY A 53 6.23 -0.39 -1.22
N VAL A 54 5.56 0.71 -0.93
CA VAL A 54 4.71 0.83 0.27
C VAL A 54 3.59 -0.21 0.22
N TYR A 55 2.91 -0.31 -0.92
CA TYR A 55 1.83 -1.30 -1.09
C TYR A 55 2.35 -2.72 -0.89
N PHE A 56 3.48 -3.05 -1.51
CA PHE A 56 4.05 -4.40 -1.42
C PHE A 56 4.44 -4.75 0.01
N VAL A 57 5.18 -3.87 0.68
CA VAL A 57 5.66 -4.11 2.05
C VAL A 57 4.50 -4.24 3.02
N HIS A 58 3.52 -3.34 2.94
CA HIS A 58 2.38 -3.35 3.85
C HIS A 58 1.41 -4.49 3.56
N SER A 59 1.22 -4.86 2.30
CA SER A 59 0.40 -6.02 1.94
C SER A 59 0.97 -7.29 2.53
N ARG A 60 2.28 -7.47 2.40
CA ARG A 60 2.96 -8.63 2.97
C ARG A 60 2.85 -8.65 4.49
N LYS A 61 3.03 -7.49 5.12
CA LYS A 61 2.94 -7.37 6.58
C LYS A 61 1.52 -7.66 7.08
N ALA A 62 0.51 -7.19 6.35
CA ALA A 62 -0.89 -7.48 6.67
C ALA A 62 -1.16 -8.99 6.59
N MET A 63 -0.63 -9.65 5.56
CA MET A 63 -0.74 -11.11 5.43
C MET A 63 -0.08 -11.82 6.61
N GLU A 64 1.15 -11.43 6.97
CA GLU A 64 1.89 -12.01 8.09
C GLU A 64 1.14 -11.84 9.40
N GLN A 65 0.64 -10.65 9.68
CA GLN A 65 -0.12 -10.36 10.90
C GLN A 65 -1.39 -11.20 11.00
N ASN A 66 -1.94 -11.62 9.87
CA ASN A 66 -3.16 -12.40 9.83
C ASN A 66 -2.90 -13.90 9.62
N GLY A 67 -1.63 -14.32 9.71
CA GLY A 67 -1.24 -15.74 9.60
C GLY A 67 -1.45 -16.32 8.21
N TRP A 68 -1.40 -15.48 7.15
CA TRP A 68 -1.63 -15.90 5.76
C TRP A 68 -2.97 -16.59 5.57
N ARG A 69 -3.99 -16.03 6.21
CA ARG A 69 -5.36 -16.51 6.11
C ARG A 69 -6.33 -15.37 5.88
N CYS A 70 -7.47 -15.70 5.30
CA CYS A 70 -8.55 -14.73 5.12
C CYS A 70 -8.99 -14.20 6.48
N ALA A 71 -9.12 -12.88 6.62
CA ALA A 71 -9.55 -12.25 7.86
C ALA A 71 -11.01 -12.56 8.18
N ARG A 72 -11.78 -13.00 7.20
CA ARG A 72 -13.22 -13.26 7.35
C ARG A 72 -13.53 -14.73 7.59
N CYS A 73 -13.07 -15.63 6.71
CA CYS A 73 -13.43 -17.05 6.78
C CYS A 73 -12.26 -17.95 7.14
N ARG A 74 -11.06 -17.41 7.30
CA ARG A 74 -9.84 -18.13 7.66
C ARG A 74 -9.30 -19.08 6.60
N ALA A 75 -9.83 -19.03 5.37
CA ALA A 75 -9.28 -19.79 4.25
C ALA A 75 -7.84 -19.37 3.96
N SER A 76 -7.02 -20.31 3.54
CA SER A 76 -5.60 -20.04 3.23
C SER A 76 -5.31 -20.00 1.73
N ARG A 77 -6.33 -20.03 0.88
CA ARG A 77 -6.19 -20.05 -0.57
C ARG A 77 -6.72 -18.77 -1.20
N HIS A 78 -6.11 -18.39 -2.33
CA HIS A 78 -6.56 -17.28 -3.17
C HIS A 78 -6.71 -15.98 -2.37
N LEU A 79 -5.70 -15.68 -1.55
CA LEU A 79 -5.71 -14.48 -0.73
C LEU A 79 -5.43 -13.24 -1.58
N GLU A 80 -6.19 -12.19 -1.32
CA GLU A 80 -6.09 -10.90 -1.97
C GLU A 80 -6.06 -9.81 -0.89
N ILE A 81 -5.61 -8.62 -1.24
CA ILE A 81 -5.63 -7.49 -0.31
C ILE A 81 -6.84 -6.61 -0.64
N HIS A 82 -7.67 -6.41 0.37
CA HIS A 82 -8.81 -5.51 0.30
C HIS A 82 -8.46 -4.19 0.99
N HIS A 83 -8.68 -3.06 0.31
CA HIS A 83 -8.57 -1.74 0.93
C HIS A 83 -9.88 -1.46 1.65
N ARG A 84 -9.85 -1.36 2.98
CA ARG A 84 -11.07 -1.13 3.79
C ARG A 84 -11.75 0.17 3.38
N LYS A 85 -10.96 1.24 3.25
CA LYS A 85 -11.41 2.46 2.60
C LYS A 85 -10.87 2.43 1.18
N TYR A 86 -11.75 2.54 0.20
CA TYR A 86 -11.36 2.44 -1.20
C TYR A 86 -10.44 3.58 -1.62
N ARG A 87 -9.52 3.28 -2.52
CA ARG A 87 -8.58 4.26 -3.08
C ARG A 87 -9.34 5.44 -3.70
N SER A 88 -10.46 5.16 -4.37
CA SER A 88 -11.32 6.20 -4.96
C SER A 88 -11.98 7.12 -3.93
N HIS A 89 -12.04 6.69 -2.67
CA HIS A 89 -12.59 7.47 -1.56
C HIS A 89 -11.51 7.97 -0.61
N GLY A 90 -10.26 8.05 -1.08
CA GLY A 90 -9.15 8.54 -0.29
C GLY A 90 -8.45 7.50 0.58
N GLY A 91 -8.73 6.23 0.37
CA GLY A 91 -8.04 5.14 1.07
C GLY A 91 -6.57 5.05 0.67
N THR A 92 -5.71 4.72 1.64
CA THR A 92 -4.27 4.68 1.47
C THR A 92 -3.75 3.24 1.48
N HIS A 93 -2.44 3.09 1.23
CA HIS A 93 -1.73 1.82 1.35
C HIS A 93 -1.15 1.60 2.76
N ARG A 94 -1.63 2.35 3.76
CA ARG A 94 -1.21 2.10 5.14
C ARG A 94 -1.72 0.74 5.59
N ILE A 95 -0.95 0.08 6.45
CA ILE A 95 -1.24 -1.30 6.84
C ILE A 95 -2.63 -1.47 7.47
N GLU A 96 -3.07 -0.49 8.26
CA GLU A 96 -4.38 -0.54 8.91
C GLU A 96 -5.55 -0.45 7.93
N ASN A 97 -5.29 -0.02 6.68
CA ASN A 97 -6.30 0.03 5.62
C ASN A 97 -6.31 -1.24 4.74
N LEU A 98 -5.40 -2.17 4.99
CA LEU A 98 -5.24 -3.36 4.15
C LEU A 98 -5.72 -4.59 4.92
N GLU A 99 -6.66 -5.33 4.33
CA GLU A 99 -7.22 -6.52 4.94
C GLU A 99 -7.01 -7.72 4.02
N PRO A 100 -6.33 -8.78 4.49
CA PRO A 100 -6.24 -10.02 3.70
C PRO A 100 -7.61 -10.70 3.66
N VAL A 101 -8.09 -10.99 2.46
CA VAL A 101 -9.34 -11.72 2.27
C VAL A 101 -9.18 -12.72 1.15
N CYS A 102 -9.90 -13.82 1.19
CA CYS A 102 -9.92 -14.75 0.07
C CYS A 102 -10.78 -14.17 -1.06
N ARG A 103 -10.59 -14.70 -2.27
CA ARG A 103 -11.33 -14.23 -3.45
C ARG A 103 -12.83 -14.21 -3.21
N ASP A 104 -13.37 -15.26 -2.61
CA ASP A 104 -14.82 -15.38 -2.39
C ASP A 104 -15.33 -14.33 -1.39
N CYS A 105 -14.63 -14.15 -0.26
CA CYS A 105 -14.99 -13.10 0.70
C CYS A 105 -14.85 -11.72 0.10
N HIS A 106 -13.82 -11.49 -0.74
CA HIS A 106 -13.62 -10.21 -1.43
C HIS A 106 -14.81 -9.88 -2.33
N LYS A 107 -15.30 -10.87 -3.06
CA LYS A 107 -16.51 -10.72 -3.89
C LYS A 107 -17.74 -10.41 -3.06
N LEU A 108 -17.89 -11.06 -1.91
CA LEU A 108 -19.01 -10.80 -1.00
C LEU A 108 -18.97 -9.38 -0.46
N ILE A 109 -17.81 -8.89 -0.06
CA ILE A 109 -17.65 -7.51 0.44
C ILE A 109 -18.10 -6.52 -0.63
N HIS A 110 -17.62 -6.68 -1.86
CA HIS A 110 -18.01 -5.77 -2.96
C HIS A 110 -19.51 -5.86 -3.28
N ARG A 111 -20.08 -7.04 -3.19
CA ARG A 111 -21.52 -7.23 -3.42
C ARG A 111 -22.34 -6.53 -2.34
N GLU A 112 -21.98 -6.69 -1.07
CA GLU A 112 -22.65 -6.05 0.05
C GLU A 112 -22.59 -4.52 -0.05
N GLU A 113 -21.43 -3.98 -0.40
CA GLU A 113 -21.25 -2.54 -0.55
C GLU A 113 -22.07 -1.97 -1.70
N ARG A 114 -22.22 -2.72 -2.80
CA ARG A 114 -23.02 -2.29 -3.94
C ARG A 114 -24.52 -2.29 -3.66
N SER A 115 -24.98 -3.06 -2.67
CA SER A 115 -26.40 -3.11 -2.32
C SER A 115 -26.81 -2.05 -1.29
N GLN A 116 -25.89 -1.22 -0.82
CA GLN A 116 -26.19 -0.14 0.13
C GLN A 116 -26.51 1.17 -0.55
#